data_7ccf137663df9e7feaeea64b28c62719
#
_entry.id   7ccf137663df9e7feaeea64b28c62719
#
_cell.length_a   1.000
_cell.length_b   1.000
_cell.length_c   1.000
_cell.angle_alpha   90.00
_cell.angle_beta   90.00
_cell.angle_gamma   90.00
#
_symmetry.space_group_name_H-M   'P 1'
#
loop_
_entity.id
_entity.type
_entity.pdbx_description
1 polymer ?
#
loop_
_entity_poly.entity_id
_entity_poly.type
_entity_poly.pdbx_seq_one_letter_code
_entity_poly.pdbx_strand_id
1 'polypeptide(L)'
;MFKKALLYLRFLISAKTKYNIHSPFVHSFIQNILDDKQTYYSYLPIEHLRKLLLSEETIINLNDLGVGSKTTKSKTTFVNKLTDKVQSSKNKAQLIFKTINYFRPKKILEIGTSLGLTTAYMAKASSQSKVT
;
A
#
# COMPACT_ATOMS: atom_id res chain seq x y z
N MET A 1 -1.38 12.87 -26.26
CA MET A 1 -1.46 11.42 -26.02
C MET A 1 -0.29 10.64 -26.66
N PHE A 2 0.08 10.90 -27.89
CA PHE A 2 1.16 10.21 -28.66
C PHE A 2 2.52 10.16 -27.94
N LYS A 3 2.99 11.28 -27.33
CA LYS A 3 4.28 11.29 -26.59
C LYS A 3 4.34 10.29 -25.42
N LYS A 4 3.25 10.11 -24.67
CA LYS A 4 3.19 9.15 -23.56
C LYS A 4 3.22 7.71 -24.03
N ALA A 5 2.53 7.41 -25.14
CA ALA A 5 2.53 6.09 -25.76
C ALA A 5 3.92 5.72 -26.30
N LEU A 6 4.61 6.68 -26.95
CA LEU A 6 5.97 6.46 -27.47
C LEU A 6 6.99 6.23 -26.32
N LEU A 7 6.88 6.99 -25.23
CA LEU A 7 7.72 6.80 -24.04
C LEU A 7 7.47 5.44 -23.39
N TYR A 8 6.21 4.98 -23.34
CA TYR A 8 5.85 3.67 -22.81
C TYR A 8 6.40 2.53 -23.68
N LEU A 9 6.27 2.65 -25.00
CA LEU A 9 6.86 1.69 -25.95
C LEU A 9 8.39 1.61 -25.81
N ARG A 10 9.04 2.76 -25.71
CA ARG A 10 10.50 2.84 -25.49
C ARG A 10 10.90 2.21 -24.16
N PHE A 11 10.12 2.42 -23.10
CA PHE A 11 10.30 1.75 -21.81
C PHE A 11 10.16 0.23 -21.96
N LEU A 12 9.12 -0.28 -22.63
CA LEU A 12 8.90 -1.72 -22.81
C LEU A 12 10.05 -2.40 -23.55
N ILE A 13 10.62 -1.73 -24.57
CA ILE A 13 11.76 -2.26 -25.34
C ILE A 13 13.04 -2.29 -24.50
N SER A 14 13.24 -1.30 -23.61
CA SER A 14 14.43 -1.19 -22.77
C SER A 14 14.29 -1.87 -21.41
N ALA A 15 13.07 -2.26 -21.00
CA ALA A 15 12.79 -2.86 -19.72
C ALA A 15 13.43 -4.25 -19.62
N LYS A 16 14.21 -4.45 -18.57
CA LYS A 16 14.76 -5.78 -18.23
C LYS A 16 13.65 -6.63 -17.65
N THR A 17 13.48 -7.84 -18.16
CA THR A 17 12.56 -8.82 -17.60
C THR A 17 13.14 -9.44 -16.33
N LYS A 18 12.29 -10.11 -15.54
CA LYS A 18 12.72 -10.84 -14.35
C LYS A 18 13.79 -11.90 -14.61
N TYR A 19 13.94 -12.35 -15.84
CA TYR A 19 14.95 -13.33 -16.24
C TYR A 19 16.34 -12.73 -16.50
N ASN A 20 16.43 -11.40 -16.66
CA ASN A 20 17.69 -10.68 -16.90
C ASN A 20 18.21 -9.97 -15.64
N ILE A 21 17.81 -10.45 -14.46
CA ILE A 21 18.22 -9.86 -13.17
C ILE A 21 19.35 -10.71 -12.59
N HIS A 22 20.50 -10.07 -12.40
CA HIS A 22 21.71 -10.71 -11.88
C HIS A 22 21.86 -10.59 -10.35
N SER A 23 21.03 -9.78 -9.69
CA SER A 23 21.05 -9.64 -8.23
C SER A 23 20.29 -10.78 -7.56
N PRO A 24 20.94 -11.63 -6.73
CA PRO A 24 20.26 -12.69 -5.98
C PRO A 24 19.16 -12.14 -5.06
N PHE A 25 19.38 -10.97 -4.46
CA PHE A 25 18.38 -10.31 -3.61
C PHE A 25 17.12 -9.94 -4.42
N VAL A 26 17.29 -9.28 -5.57
CA VAL A 26 16.15 -8.87 -6.41
C VAL A 26 15.41 -10.07 -6.97
N HIS A 27 16.13 -11.11 -7.37
CA HIS A 27 15.54 -12.37 -7.83
C HIS A 27 14.68 -13.02 -6.73
N SER A 28 15.22 -13.11 -5.51
CA SER A 28 14.50 -13.64 -4.35
C SER A 28 13.28 -12.80 -4.00
N PHE A 29 13.38 -11.47 -4.06
CA PHE A 29 12.27 -10.54 -3.84
C PHE A 29 11.13 -10.79 -4.84
N ILE A 30 11.48 -10.93 -6.11
CA ILE A 30 10.48 -11.20 -7.17
C ILE A 30 9.79 -12.54 -6.92
N GLN A 31 10.55 -13.62 -6.71
CA GLN A 31 9.99 -14.95 -6.54
C GLN A 31 9.12 -15.09 -5.29
N ASN A 32 9.58 -14.57 -4.15
CA ASN A 32 8.93 -14.83 -2.87
C ASN A 32 7.93 -13.75 -2.46
N ILE A 33 7.93 -12.58 -3.11
CA ILE A 33 7.06 -11.46 -2.75
C ILE A 33 6.17 -11.04 -3.91
N LEU A 34 6.74 -10.72 -5.09
CA LEU A 34 5.95 -10.23 -6.22
C LEU A 34 5.17 -11.35 -6.91
N ASP A 35 5.79 -12.50 -7.13
CA ASP A 35 5.16 -13.67 -7.78
C ASP A 35 4.34 -14.52 -6.79
N ASP A 36 4.37 -14.20 -5.49
CA ASP A 36 3.54 -14.88 -4.50
C ASP A 36 2.05 -14.61 -4.75
N LYS A 37 1.31 -15.66 -5.08
CA LYS A 37 -0.14 -15.63 -5.33
C LYS A 37 -0.97 -16.09 -4.14
N GLN A 38 -0.35 -16.31 -2.99
CA GLN A 38 -1.05 -16.79 -1.81
C GLN A 38 -2.05 -15.74 -1.28
N THR A 39 -3.19 -16.23 -0.85
CA THR A 39 -4.18 -15.43 -0.14
C THR A 39 -4.06 -15.72 1.35
N TYR A 40 -3.71 -14.70 2.12
CA TYR A 40 -3.53 -14.83 3.56
C TYR A 40 -4.85 -14.60 4.28
N TYR A 41 -5.14 -15.41 5.30
CA TYR A 41 -6.37 -15.28 6.11
C TYR A 41 -6.50 -13.89 6.76
N SER A 42 -5.39 -13.24 7.05
CA SER A 42 -5.35 -11.88 7.62
C SER A 42 -5.93 -10.80 6.71
N TYR A 43 -6.09 -11.07 5.42
CA TYR A 43 -6.62 -10.08 4.48
C TYR A 43 -8.11 -9.84 4.65
N LEU A 44 -8.89 -10.89 4.93
CA LEU A 44 -10.34 -10.81 5.00
C LEU A 44 -10.86 -9.80 6.03
N PRO A 45 -10.42 -9.81 7.31
CA PRO A 45 -10.91 -8.86 8.29
C PRO A 45 -10.50 -7.42 7.96
N ILE A 46 -9.31 -7.19 7.37
CA ILE A 46 -8.86 -5.85 7.01
C ILE A 46 -9.65 -5.31 5.81
N GLU A 47 -9.92 -6.15 4.82
CA GLU A 47 -10.74 -5.74 3.67
C GLU A 47 -12.23 -5.59 4.05
N HIS A 48 -12.71 -6.32 5.05
CA HIS A 48 -14.02 -6.04 5.64
C HIS A 48 -14.07 -4.66 6.30
N LEU A 49 -13.06 -4.33 7.11
CA LEU A 49 -12.91 -2.98 7.69
C LEU A 49 -12.85 -1.90 6.59
N ARG A 50 -12.10 -2.13 5.51
CA ARG A 50 -12.07 -1.21 4.36
C ARG A 50 -13.46 -0.96 3.79
N LYS A 51 -14.28 -2.00 3.63
CA LYS A 51 -15.66 -1.87 3.14
C LYS A 51 -16.53 -1.04 4.09
N LEU A 52 -16.41 -1.27 5.40
CA LEU A 52 -17.12 -0.48 6.40
C LEU A 52 -16.73 1.00 6.32
N LEU A 53 -15.44 1.30 6.23
CA LEU A 53 -14.94 2.68 6.10
C LEU A 53 -15.40 3.36 4.79
N LEU A 54 -15.54 2.61 3.71
CA LEU A 54 -16.06 3.12 2.44
C LEU A 54 -17.56 3.43 2.47
N SER A 55 -18.32 2.81 3.37
CA SER A 55 -19.74 3.10 3.60
C SER A 55 -19.99 4.12 4.71
N GLU A 56 -18.95 4.57 5.42
CA GLU A 56 -19.06 5.45 6.59
C GLU A 56 -19.20 6.92 6.16
N GLU A 57 -20.31 7.55 6.52
CA GLU A 57 -20.63 8.95 6.18
C GLU A 57 -20.34 9.95 7.31
N THR A 58 -19.68 9.51 8.37
CA THR A 58 -19.26 10.38 9.46
C THR A 58 -18.31 11.46 8.97
N ILE A 59 -18.56 12.71 9.39
CA ILE A 59 -17.69 13.84 9.09
C ILE A 59 -16.58 13.89 10.13
N ILE A 60 -15.35 13.99 9.66
CA ILE A 60 -14.16 14.17 10.50
C ILE A 60 -13.44 15.47 10.20
N ASN A 61 -12.84 16.06 11.23
CA ASN A 61 -11.96 17.23 11.10
C ASN A 61 -10.55 16.76 10.79
N LEU A 62 -9.97 17.25 9.70
CA LEU A 62 -8.59 16.97 9.33
C LEU A 62 -7.70 18.07 9.95
N ASN A 63 -6.95 17.73 10.99
CA ASN A 63 -5.83 18.54 11.48
C ASN A 63 -4.57 18.17 10.67
N ASP A 64 -4.52 18.63 9.41
CA ASP A 64 -3.34 18.46 8.58
C ASP A 64 -2.28 19.49 8.99
N LEU A 65 -1.24 19.04 9.67
CA LEU A 65 -0.09 19.87 10.05
C LEU A 65 0.93 20.02 8.91
N GLY A 66 0.67 19.43 7.74
CA GLY A 66 1.52 19.46 6.56
C GLY A 66 1.23 20.63 5.62
N VAL A 67 1.85 20.59 4.43
CA VAL A 67 1.69 21.58 3.35
C VAL A 67 0.26 21.62 2.77
N GLY A 68 -0.62 20.77 3.26
CA GLY A 68 -1.99 20.58 2.75
C GLY A 68 -2.05 19.69 1.52
N SER A 69 -3.08 18.87 1.45
CA SER A 69 -3.33 18.06 0.25
C SER A 69 -3.88 18.94 -0.87
N LYS A 70 -3.29 18.87 -2.07
CA LYS A 70 -3.83 19.52 -3.26
C LYS A 70 -5.28 19.09 -3.59
N THR A 71 -5.69 17.96 -3.04
CA THR A 71 -7.01 17.35 -3.29
C THR A 71 -8.05 17.66 -2.22
N THR A 72 -7.64 18.09 -1.02
CA THR A 72 -8.57 18.36 0.08
C THR A 72 -8.30 19.75 0.66
N LYS A 73 -8.97 20.77 0.12
CA LYS A 73 -8.89 22.17 0.61
C LYS A 73 -9.77 22.42 1.85
N SER A 74 -10.63 21.48 2.23
CA SER A 74 -11.56 21.60 3.35
C SER A 74 -10.93 21.02 4.62
N LYS A 75 -11.13 21.71 5.76
CA LYS A 75 -10.77 21.20 7.09
C LYS A 75 -11.61 20.00 7.54
N THR A 76 -12.71 19.71 6.84
CA THR A 76 -13.62 18.59 7.14
C THR A 76 -13.80 17.73 5.90
N THR A 77 -13.92 16.42 6.10
CA THR A 77 -14.24 15.45 5.05
C THR A 77 -15.03 14.27 5.61
N PHE A 78 -15.69 13.52 4.73
CA PHE A 78 -16.33 12.27 5.10
C PHE A 78 -15.30 11.15 5.16
N VAL A 79 -15.49 10.19 6.08
CA VAL A 79 -14.62 9.02 6.23
C VAL A 79 -14.54 8.22 4.92
N ASN A 80 -15.68 7.97 4.26
CA ASN A 80 -15.72 7.26 2.97
C ASN A 80 -14.89 7.95 1.89
N LYS A 81 -14.97 9.27 1.76
CA LYS A 81 -14.19 10.06 0.78
C LYS A 81 -12.70 10.03 1.08
N LEU A 82 -12.34 10.06 2.38
CA LEU A 82 -10.95 9.94 2.79
C LEU A 82 -10.42 8.54 2.49
N THR A 83 -11.21 7.51 2.78
CA THR A 83 -10.88 6.11 2.49
C THR A 83 -10.61 5.89 1.00
N ASP A 84 -11.47 6.41 0.13
CA ASP A 84 -11.34 6.25 -1.31
C ASP A 84 -10.10 6.95 -1.88
N LYS A 85 -9.82 8.18 -1.41
CA LYS A 85 -8.77 9.03 -2.00
C LYS A 85 -7.38 8.82 -1.43
N VAL A 86 -7.26 8.53 -0.13
CA VAL A 86 -5.97 8.58 0.59
C VAL A 86 -5.43 7.20 0.93
N GLN A 87 -6.31 6.22 1.10
CA GLN A 87 -5.87 4.88 1.48
C GLN A 87 -5.10 4.16 0.38
N SER A 88 -4.07 3.43 0.79
CA SER A 88 -3.36 2.54 -0.12
C SER A 88 -4.31 1.52 -0.74
N SER A 89 -4.18 1.31 -2.05
CA SER A 89 -4.96 0.28 -2.73
C SER A 89 -4.68 -1.10 -2.11
N LYS A 90 -5.66 -2.00 -2.21
CA LYS A 90 -5.56 -3.38 -1.73
C LYS A 90 -4.23 -4.05 -2.14
N ASN A 91 -3.86 -3.94 -3.42
CA ASN A 91 -2.65 -4.58 -3.95
C ASN A 91 -1.38 -4.01 -3.32
N LYS A 92 -1.30 -2.70 -3.10
CA LYS A 92 -0.14 -2.08 -2.44
C LYS A 92 -0.03 -2.51 -0.98
N ALA A 93 -1.14 -2.51 -0.24
CA ALA A 93 -1.15 -2.92 1.15
C ALA A 93 -0.80 -4.42 1.31
N GLN A 94 -1.28 -5.28 0.42
CA GLN A 94 -0.91 -6.69 0.37
C GLN A 94 0.56 -6.92 -0.01
N LEU A 95 1.12 -6.10 -0.89
CA LEU A 95 2.54 -6.14 -1.20
C LEU A 95 3.40 -5.78 0.03
N ILE A 96 3.01 -4.75 0.79
CA ILE A 96 3.66 -4.39 2.05
C ILE A 96 3.57 -5.55 3.05
N PHE A 97 2.39 -6.16 3.20
CA PHE A 97 2.20 -7.33 4.05
C PHE A 97 3.18 -8.46 3.67
N LYS A 98 3.23 -8.87 2.41
CA LYS A 98 4.13 -9.93 1.92
C LYS A 98 5.60 -9.61 2.18
N THR A 99 5.98 -8.35 1.96
CA THR A 99 7.35 -7.87 2.22
C THR A 99 7.71 -8.04 3.70
N ILE A 100 6.84 -7.61 4.61
CA ILE A 100 7.06 -7.73 6.04
C ILE A 100 7.04 -9.19 6.49
N ASN A 101 6.10 -9.99 5.99
CA ASN A 101 6.01 -11.41 6.30
C ASN A 101 7.26 -12.18 5.86
N TYR A 102 7.87 -11.79 4.75
CA TYR A 102 9.10 -12.40 4.24
C TYR A 102 10.34 -11.98 5.04
N PHE A 103 10.56 -10.67 5.22
CA PHE A 103 11.77 -10.15 5.88
C PHE A 103 11.70 -10.15 7.41
N ARG A 104 10.51 -10.19 7.99
CA ARG A 104 10.26 -10.18 9.45
C ARG A 104 11.06 -9.13 10.21
N PRO A 105 11.00 -7.85 9.81
CA PRO A 105 11.72 -6.78 10.50
C PRO A 105 11.23 -6.64 11.94
N LYS A 106 12.13 -6.40 12.89
CA LYS A 106 11.76 -6.20 14.30
C LYS A 106 11.02 -4.87 14.55
N LYS A 107 11.36 -3.83 13.78
CA LYS A 107 10.79 -2.49 13.90
C LYS A 107 10.34 -1.99 12.55
N ILE A 108 9.16 -1.40 12.48
CA ILE A 108 8.57 -0.81 11.29
C ILE A 108 8.14 0.60 11.65
N LEU A 109 8.56 1.58 10.87
CA LEU A 109 8.10 2.96 10.98
C LEU A 109 7.15 3.27 9.84
N GLU A 110 5.93 3.71 10.16
CA GLU A 110 4.96 4.20 9.19
C GLU A 110 4.86 5.72 9.28
N ILE A 111 5.05 6.38 8.15
CA ILE A 111 4.87 7.84 8.03
C ILE A 111 3.58 8.10 7.26
N GLY A 112 2.57 8.65 7.95
CA GLY A 112 1.28 8.94 7.34
C GLY A 112 0.28 7.78 7.42
N THR A 113 -0.12 7.43 8.62
CA THR A 113 -1.03 6.30 8.93
C THR A 113 -2.44 6.45 8.37
N SER A 114 -2.95 7.70 8.26
CA SER A 114 -4.35 7.99 7.86
C SER A 114 -5.36 7.20 8.70
N LEU A 115 -6.20 6.35 8.09
CA LEU A 115 -7.21 5.52 8.79
C LEU A 115 -6.68 4.14 9.25
N GLY A 116 -5.37 3.91 9.19
CA GLY A 116 -4.73 2.73 9.78
C GLY A 116 -4.86 1.43 9.01
N LEU A 117 -5.43 1.40 7.80
CA LEU A 117 -5.57 0.16 7.03
C LEU A 117 -4.21 -0.46 6.67
N THR A 118 -3.24 0.36 6.26
CA THR A 118 -1.89 -0.12 5.97
C THR A 118 -1.20 -0.59 7.24
N THR A 119 -1.36 0.15 8.34
CA THR A 119 -0.89 -0.25 9.68
C THR A 119 -1.42 -1.63 10.08
N ALA A 120 -2.72 -1.87 9.87
CA ALA A 120 -3.33 -3.16 10.15
C ALA A 120 -2.71 -4.30 9.33
N TYR A 121 -2.43 -4.07 8.04
CA TYR A 121 -1.69 -5.02 7.21
C TYR A 121 -0.28 -5.28 7.75
N MET A 122 0.46 -4.22 8.12
CA MET A 122 1.81 -4.35 8.67
C MET A 122 1.83 -5.10 10.00
N ALA A 123 0.91 -4.78 10.91
CA ALA A 123 0.81 -5.44 12.21
C ALA A 123 0.41 -6.92 12.10
N LYS A 124 -0.43 -7.28 11.12
CA LYS A 124 -0.85 -8.66 10.88
C LYS A 124 0.17 -9.50 10.10
N ALA A 125 1.14 -8.86 9.46
CA ALA A 125 2.16 -9.57 8.69
C ALA A 125 3.18 -10.30 9.57
N SER A 126 3.48 -9.77 10.76
CA SER A 126 4.42 -10.39 11.69
C SER A 126 4.07 -10.03 13.13
N SER A 127 3.82 -11.06 13.95
CA SER A 127 3.55 -10.88 15.39
C SER A 127 4.79 -10.43 16.19
N GLN A 128 5.98 -10.54 15.61
CA GLN A 128 7.24 -10.16 16.23
C GLN A 128 7.66 -8.73 15.88
N SER A 129 6.97 -8.09 14.94
CA SER A 129 7.27 -6.73 14.48
C SER A 129 6.52 -5.69 15.32
N LYS A 130 7.24 -4.63 15.75
CA LYS A 130 6.63 -3.45 16.34
C LYS A 130 6.42 -2.40 15.25
N VAL A 131 5.17 -2.02 15.00
CA VAL A 131 4.81 -0.92 14.10
C VAL A 131 4.65 0.36 14.93
N THR A 132 5.25 1.45 14.46
CA THR A 132 5.22 2.78 15.12
C THR A 132 4.92 3.83 14.08
#